data_a8e0e2ccddd9539324557bf83d62bca1
#
_entry.id   a8e0e2ccddd9539324557bf83d62bca1
#
_cell.length_a   1.000
_cell.length_b   1.000
_cell.length_c   1.000
_cell.angle_alpha   90.00
_cell.angle_beta   90.00
_cell.angle_gamma   90.00
#
_symmetry.space_group_name_H-M   'P 1'
#
loop_
_entity.id
_entity.type
_entity.pdbx_description
1 polymer ?
#
loop_
_entity_poly.entity_id
_entity_poly.type
_entity_poly.pdbx_seq_one_letter_code
_entity_poly.pdbx_strand_id
1 'polypeptide(L)'
;KTLTLSGSNTYTGGTLISDGTLVASNVESLGTGDVTNNATLELNTGGDFTNNIGGSGQVVKSGDDALALSGANSYTGGTLISSGTLV
;
A
#
# COMPACT_ATOMS: atom_id res chain seq x y z
N LYS A 1 -10.33 -9.35 -8.30
CA LYS A 1 -9.55 -8.72 -9.37
C LYS A 1 -8.32 -8.05 -8.79
N THR A 2 -7.27 -7.96 -9.57
CA THR A 2 -6.00 -7.38 -9.15
C THR A 2 -5.60 -6.28 -10.14
N LEU A 3 -5.27 -5.11 -9.61
CA LEU A 3 -4.74 -4.00 -10.39
C LEU A 3 -3.33 -3.70 -9.90
N THR A 4 -2.38 -3.59 -10.80
CA THR A 4 -0.99 -3.27 -10.45
C THR A 4 -0.65 -1.87 -10.95
N LEU A 5 -0.15 -1.04 -10.05
CA LEU A 5 0.38 0.29 -10.37
C LEU A 5 1.88 0.28 -10.15
N SER A 6 2.64 0.47 -11.21
CA SER A 6 4.10 0.33 -11.17
C SER A 6 4.85 1.63 -11.40
N GLY A 7 4.19 2.68 -11.83
CA GLY A 7 4.83 3.95 -12.09
C GLY A 7 4.93 4.84 -10.87
N SER A 8 5.60 5.97 -11.04
CA SER A 8 5.61 7.03 -10.05
C SER A 8 4.47 7.99 -10.40
N ASN A 9 3.50 8.09 -9.52
CA ASN A 9 2.29 8.88 -9.75
C ASN A 9 2.29 10.09 -8.83
N THR A 10 1.70 11.18 -9.32
CA THR A 10 1.77 12.47 -8.61
C THR A 10 0.40 13.00 -8.20
N TYR A 11 -0.66 12.20 -8.33
CA TYR A 11 -1.99 12.66 -7.92
C TYR A 11 -2.06 12.82 -6.39
N THR A 12 -2.87 13.77 -5.95
CA THR A 12 -2.96 14.15 -4.55
C THR A 12 -4.33 13.89 -3.92
N GLY A 13 -5.28 13.42 -4.72
CA GLY A 13 -6.66 13.20 -4.24
C GLY A 13 -6.87 11.95 -3.45
N GLY A 14 -5.84 11.10 -3.32
CA GLY A 14 -5.94 9.86 -2.57
C GLY A 14 -6.30 8.67 -3.43
N THR A 15 -6.33 7.52 -2.77
CA THR A 15 -6.63 6.24 -3.42
C THR A 15 -7.70 5.52 -2.60
N LEU A 16 -8.73 5.04 -3.27
CA LEU A 16 -9.78 4.23 -2.63
C LEU A 16 -9.74 2.82 -3.21
N ILE A 17 -9.58 1.84 -2.33
CA ILE A 17 -9.66 0.43 -2.69
C ILE A 17 -10.93 -0.11 -2.07
N SER A 18 -11.97 -0.32 -2.88
CA SER A 18 -13.27 -0.76 -2.39
C SER A 18 -13.51 -2.26 -2.55
N ASP A 19 -12.78 -2.90 -3.45
CA ASP A 19 -12.93 -4.33 -3.71
C ASP A 19 -11.70 -4.82 -4.47
N GLY A 20 -11.37 -6.10 -4.30
CA GLY A 20 -10.24 -6.72 -4.99
C GLY A 20 -8.90 -6.39 -4.33
N THR A 21 -7.84 -6.44 -5.13
CA THR A 21 -6.47 -6.22 -4.67
C THR A 21 -5.81 -5.15 -5.52
N LEU A 22 -5.21 -4.16 -4.87
CA LEU A 22 -4.34 -3.19 -5.53
C LEU A 22 -2.89 -3.51 -5.17
N VAL A 23 -2.05 -3.71 -6.17
CA VAL A 23 -0.63 -3.98 -5.99
C VAL A 23 0.14 -2.71 -6.33
N ALA A 24 0.90 -2.19 -5.36
CA ALA A 24 1.80 -1.07 -5.58
C ALA A 24 3.21 -1.61 -5.64
N SER A 25 3.86 -1.45 -6.80
CA SER A 25 5.22 -1.94 -7.00
C SER A 25 6.26 -0.82 -6.97
N ASN A 26 5.86 0.36 -6.52
CA ASN A 26 6.74 1.50 -6.28
C ASN A 26 6.15 2.29 -5.12
N VAL A 27 6.98 2.80 -4.21
CA VAL A 27 6.48 3.57 -3.06
C VAL A 27 5.73 4.84 -3.48
N GLU A 28 5.92 5.30 -4.71
CA GLU A 28 5.23 6.47 -5.24
C GLU A 28 4.06 6.11 -6.16
N SER A 29 3.70 4.83 -6.26
CA SER A 29 2.63 4.41 -7.18
C SER A 29 1.28 4.99 -6.83
N LEU A 30 1.06 5.34 -5.56
CA LEU A 30 -0.24 5.84 -5.10
C LEU A 30 -0.24 7.37 -4.90
N GLY A 31 0.73 8.07 -5.49
CA GLY A 31 0.80 9.52 -5.34
C GLY A 31 1.08 9.93 -3.90
N THR A 32 0.60 11.10 -3.50
CA THR A 32 0.85 11.64 -2.16
C THR A 32 -0.39 11.72 -1.27
N GLY A 33 -1.57 11.38 -1.79
CA GLY A 33 -2.81 11.42 -1.01
C GLY A 33 -2.95 10.22 -0.09
N ASP A 34 -3.94 10.28 0.78
CA ASP A 34 -4.23 9.19 1.70
C ASP A 34 -4.80 7.99 0.96
N VAL A 35 -4.53 6.80 1.49
CA VAL A 35 -5.05 5.55 0.95
C VAL A 35 -6.16 5.06 1.86
N THR A 36 -7.35 4.88 1.31
CA THR A 36 -8.46 4.23 2.01
C THR A 36 -8.58 2.81 1.47
N ASN A 37 -8.18 1.85 2.28
CA ASN A 37 -8.11 0.45 1.89
C ASN A 37 -9.20 -0.34 2.59
N ASN A 38 -10.27 -0.64 1.87
CA ASN A 38 -11.39 -1.44 2.37
C ASN A 38 -11.38 -2.86 1.80
N ALA A 39 -10.32 -3.24 1.10
CA ALA A 39 -10.16 -4.58 0.54
C ALA A 39 -8.73 -5.06 0.81
N THR A 40 -7.86 -5.13 -0.21
CA THR A 40 -6.48 -5.57 -0.02
C THR A 40 -5.53 -4.63 -0.73
N LEU A 41 -4.52 -4.14 -0.02
CA LEU A 41 -3.42 -3.39 -0.59
C LEU A 41 -2.16 -4.25 -0.46
N GLU A 42 -1.55 -4.58 -1.59
CA GLU A 42 -0.29 -5.32 -1.60
C GLU A 42 0.84 -4.36 -1.96
N LEU A 43 1.86 -4.32 -1.11
CA LEU A 43 3.03 -3.48 -1.31
C LEU A 43 4.21 -4.36 -1.71
N ASN A 44 4.46 -4.44 -3.01
CA ASN A 44 5.53 -5.24 -3.58
C ASN A 44 6.69 -4.31 -3.97
N THR A 45 7.31 -3.73 -2.95
CA THR A 45 8.36 -2.74 -3.16
C THR A 45 9.18 -2.59 -1.90
N GLY A 46 10.33 -1.95 -2.03
CA GLY A 46 11.12 -1.48 -0.90
C GLY A 46 11.17 0.03 -0.84
N GLY A 47 11.75 0.58 0.20
CA GLY A 47 11.89 2.01 0.39
C GLY A 47 10.99 2.53 1.50
N ASP A 48 10.52 3.77 1.37
CA ASP A 48 9.73 4.43 2.40
C ASP A 48 8.35 4.78 1.82
N PHE A 49 7.32 4.15 2.35
CA PHE A 49 5.95 4.39 1.93
C PHE A 49 5.32 5.37 2.92
N THR A 50 5.16 6.60 2.50
CA THR A 50 4.81 7.72 3.39
C THR A 50 3.32 8.03 3.44
N ASN A 51 2.50 7.42 2.57
CA ASN A 51 1.06 7.67 2.56
C ASN A 51 0.41 7.17 3.85
N ASN A 52 -0.63 7.86 4.29
CA ASN A 52 -1.45 7.37 5.39
C ASN A 52 -2.40 6.30 4.86
N ILE A 53 -2.51 5.18 5.55
CA ILE A 53 -3.37 4.07 5.13
C ILE A 53 -4.45 3.87 6.18
N GLY A 54 -5.70 4.03 5.77
CA GLY A 54 -6.85 3.76 6.63
C GLY A 54 -7.78 2.73 5.99
N GLY A 55 -8.93 2.51 6.61
CA GLY A 55 -9.95 1.60 6.12
C GLY A 55 -9.97 0.28 6.86
N SER A 56 -10.82 -0.63 6.40
CA SER A 56 -11.05 -1.92 7.07
C SER A 56 -10.30 -3.08 6.39
N GLY A 57 -9.51 -2.81 5.38
CA GLY A 57 -8.84 -3.82 4.59
C GLY A 57 -7.53 -4.30 5.19
N GLN A 58 -6.89 -5.21 4.48
CA GLN A 58 -5.63 -5.82 4.86
C GLN A 58 -4.50 -5.25 4.01
N VAL A 59 -3.33 -5.07 4.62
CA VAL A 59 -2.11 -4.71 3.92
C VAL A 59 -1.22 -5.94 3.83
N VAL A 60 -0.73 -6.24 2.62
CA VAL A 60 0.17 -7.37 2.37
C VAL A 60 1.51 -6.81 1.91
N LYS A 61 2.58 -7.19 2.59
CA LYS A 61 3.95 -6.90 2.16
C LYS A 61 4.47 -8.11 1.38
N SER A 62 4.88 -7.88 0.13
CA SER A 62 5.48 -8.91 -0.71
C SER A 62 6.77 -8.40 -1.33
N GLY A 63 7.46 -9.26 -2.10
CA GLY A 63 8.78 -8.93 -2.62
C GLY A 63 9.85 -9.10 -1.55
N ASP A 64 11.12 -9.03 -1.95
CA ASP A 64 12.24 -9.36 -1.07
C ASP A 64 12.89 -8.12 -0.43
N ASP A 65 12.40 -6.93 -0.72
CA ASP A 65 12.99 -5.69 -0.24
C ASP A 65 12.44 -5.31 1.14
N ALA A 66 13.15 -4.42 1.82
CA ALA A 66 12.69 -3.83 3.06
C ALA A 66 11.82 -2.62 2.77
N LEU A 67 10.67 -2.54 3.40
CA LEU A 67 9.73 -1.44 3.24
C LEU A 67 9.45 -0.82 4.61
N ALA A 68 9.51 0.51 4.67
CA ALA A 68 9.12 1.25 5.87
C ALA A 68 7.76 1.91 5.63
N LEU A 69 6.83 1.70 6.55
CA LEU A 69 5.54 2.39 6.58
C LEU A 69 5.67 3.55 7.55
N SER A 70 5.89 4.76 7.04
CA SER A 70 6.15 5.93 7.88
C SER A 70 4.97 6.87 8.00
N GLY A 71 3.90 6.65 7.26
CA GLY A 71 2.67 7.43 7.39
C GLY A 71 1.89 7.04 8.65
N ALA A 72 0.80 7.74 8.90
CA ALA A 72 -0.13 7.38 9.96
C ALA A 72 -1.04 6.27 9.44
N ASN A 73 -0.91 5.08 10.01
CA ASN A 73 -1.63 3.90 9.54
C ASN A 73 -2.71 3.52 10.54
N SER A 74 -3.95 3.50 10.09
CA SER A 74 -5.10 3.24 10.94
C SER A 74 -5.99 2.11 10.41
N TYR A 75 -5.50 1.35 9.44
CA TYR A 75 -6.27 0.23 8.88
C TYR A 75 -6.47 -0.87 9.92
N THR A 76 -7.59 -1.56 9.84
CA THR A 76 -8.00 -2.52 10.86
C THR A 76 -7.98 -3.97 10.42
N GLY A 77 -7.74 -4.24 9.14
CA GLY A 77 -7.73 -5.62 8.63
C GLY A 77 -6.46 -6.40 8.87
N GLY A 78 -5.46 -5.78 9.49
CA GLY A 78 -4.19 -6.43 9.80
C GLY A 78 -3.17 -6.32 8.69
N THR A 79 -1.97 -6.82 8.98
CA THR A 79 -0.84 -6.79 8.06
C THR A 79 -0.31 -8.21 7.89
N LEU A 80 -0.14 -8.63 6.65
CA LEU A 80 0.48 -9.92 6.32
C LEU A 80 1.80 -9.64 5.62
N ILE A 81 2.88 -10.20 6.17
CA ILE A 81 4.19 -10.13 5.54
C ILE A 81 4.44 -11.50 4.91
N SER A 82 4.31 -11.57 3.59
CA SER A 82 4.52 -12.81 2.88
C SER A 82 5.97 -13.00 2.44
N SER A 83 6.72 -11.91 2.34
CA SER A 83 8.11 -11.93 1.90
C SER A 83 8.75 -10.60 2.27
N GLY A 84 10.08 -10.57 2.39
CA GLY A 84 10.80 -9.35 2.68
C GLY A 84 10.70 -8.90 4.14
N THR A 85 10.91 -7.62 4.36
CA THR A 85 10.93 -7.02 5.70
C THR A 85 10.01 -5.80 5.73
N LEU A 86 9.22 -5.68 6.78
CA LEU A 86 8.38 -4.51 7.02
C LEU A 86 8.82 -3.84 8.31
N VAL A 87 9.00 -2.54 8.21
CA VAL A 87 9.40 -1.73 9.36
C VAL A 87 8.25 -0.83 9.79
#